data_3b2971bc3588922b12b653faa4a9b201
#
_entry.id   3b2971bc3588922b12b653faa4a9b201
#
_cell.length_a   1.000
_cell.length_b   1.000
_cell.length_c   1.000
_cell.angle_alpha   90.00
_cell.angle_beta   90.00
_cell.angle_gamma   90.00
#
_symmetry.space_group_name_H-M   'P 1'
#
loop_
_entity.id
_entity.type
_entity.pdbx_description
1 polymer ?
#
loop_
_entity_poly.entity_id
_entity_poly.type
_entity_poly.pdbx_seq_one_letter_code
_entity_poly.pdbx_strand_id
1 'polypeptide(L)'
;MVRKVECGPLAPGRPMRTGPVGATAGRKSLSVLFTLLGAAPIVCAAEYFPPPDSDGGWRTLKTAEEIRAKAGMDLSRLEDAYTITERSTANGGLLVVRHGFLVFEKYFGRASRKANPDMASTGKAFTSIACGIMLNEFRAKLSAGLDTKVFTQKYLPEAFPLDDPRKADISLGQLLCMSAGYWGEGQTPTGIVLGKVAPLKPVKGQDIRDLDQSSLHVPLWTKPGGGYSYSSPSPHIASIVLRHVTGMELQDYIRERLAKPMGWGPWGYCLHRGDFKMPHANGAGSIALHATDALRFAYCLLHQGKWKDQQLVPADYIKLCRSPSPYNPHAPFSLQFEHNADGHVIGAPRDAFFKSGAGGFCLYIVPSLDVVIYKLGGKDNQYDPALTGIPQPEPSHARDNWTPIPRTPFDEGGFGGDTLWRVLQFVCASVKD
;
A
#
# COMPACT_ATOMS: atom_id res chain seq x y z
N MET A 1 44.56 -13.40 -13.14
CA MET A 1 44.49 -14.23 -14.36
C MET A 1 43.08 -14.18 -14.89
N VAL A 2 42.83 -13.35 -15.88
CA VAL A 2 41.53 -13.12 -16.52
C VAL A 2 41.62 -13.73 -17.91
N ARG A 3 40.79 -14.72 -18.22
CA ARG A 3 40.67 -15.24 -19.58
C ARG A 3 39.57 -14.45 -20.33
N LYS A 4 40.00 -13.76 -21.36
CA LYS A 4 39.12 -13.22 -22.43
C LYS A 4 38.63 -14.38 -23.30
N VAL A 5 37.34 -14.35 -23.65
CA VAL A 5 36.75 -15.17 -24.71
C VAL A 5 36.45 -14.21 -25.88
N GLU A 6 37.10 -14.46 -27.02
CA GLU A 6 36.87 -13.73 -28.26
C GLU A 6 35.75 -14.42 -29.09
N CYS A 7 34.82 -13.62 -29.62
CA CYS A 7 33.82 -14.06 -30.60
C CYS A 7 34.35 -13.89 -32.03
N GLY A 8 34.38 -14.95 -32.83
CA GLY A 8 34.68 -14.96 -34.25
C GLY A 8 33.43 -14.74 -35.13
N PRO A 9 33.63 -14.30 -36.38
CA PRO A 9 32.55 -13.81 -37.23
C PRO A 9 31.78 -14.90 -38.02
N LEU A 10 30.50 -14.60 -38.29
CA LEU A 10 29.57 -15.42 -39.08
C LEU A 10 29.84 -15.27 -40.61
N ALA A 11 29.83 -16.38 -41.33
CA ALA A 11 29.97 -16.50 -42.79
C ALA A 11 28.62 -16.37 -43.51
N PRO A 12 28.59 -15.91 -44.79
CA PRO A 12 27.34 -15.57 -45.50
C PRO A 12 26.70 -16.79 -46.24
N GLY A 13 25.37 -16.71 -46.37
CA GLY A 13 24.53 -17.74 -46.99
C GLY A 13 24.58 -17.78 -48.52
N ARG A 14 24.28 -18.96 -49.08
CA ARG A 14 24.15 -19.23 -50.51
C ARG A 14 22.68 -19.24 -50.97
N PRO A 15 22.40 -18.94 -52.25
CA PRO A 15 21.06 -18.69 -52.76
C PRO A 15 20.32 -19.96 -53.24
N MET A 16 18.98 -19.88 -53.25
CA MET A 16 18.03 -20.86 -53.76
C MET A 16 18.07 -20.97 -55.29
N ARG A 17 18.00 -22.19 -55.80
CA ARG A 17 17.74 -22.49 -57.22
C ARG A 17 16.27 -22.82 -57.43
N THR A 18 15.68 -22.21 -58.42
CA THR A 18 14.36 -22.47 -58.98
C THR A 18 14.49 -23.51 -60.12
N GLY A 19 13.53 -24.42 -60.25
CA GLY A 19 13.35 -25.31 -61.39
C GLY A 19 11.89 -25.84 -61.49
N PRO A 20 11.38 -26.16 -62.70
CA PRO A 20 10.00 -25.90 -63.07
C PRO A 20 9.06 -27.09 -63.10
N VAL A 21 7.80 -26.75 -62.95
CA VAL A 21 6.50 -27.26 -63.49
C VAL A 21 6.44 -28.60 -64.21
N GLY A 22 5.54 -29.47 -63.75
CA GLY A 22 4.96 -30.57 -64.51
C GLY A 22 3.51 -30.86 -64.02
N ALA A 23 2.53 -30.63 -64.90
CA ALA A 23 1.11 -30.87 -64.72
C ALA A 23 0.73 -32.36 -64.88
N THR A 24 -0.28 -32.87 -64.18
CA THR A 24 -1.51 -33.46 -64.75
C THR A 24 -2.44 -34.06 -63.68
N ALA A 25 -3.65 -33.61 -63.67
CA ALA A 25 -4.97 -34.28 -63.62
C ALA A 25 -5.23 -35.41 -62.60
N GLY A 26 -6.25 -35.21 -61.77
CA GLY A 26 -6.95 -36.24 -61.01
C GLY A 26 -7.95 -35.70 -60.01
N ARG A 27 -9.11 -35.18 -60.46
CA ARG A 27 -10.24 -34.82 -59.59
C ARG A 27 -10.82 -36.06 -58.91
N LYS A 28 -10.68 -36.15 -57.60
CA LYS A 28 -11.61 -36.88 -56.73
C LYS A 28 -12.09 -35.95 -55.64
N SER A 29 -13.37 -35.56 -55.75
CA SER A 29 -14.08 -34.77 -54.75
C SER A 29 -14.25 -35.60 -53.48
N LEU A 30 -13.53 -35.22 -52.44
CA LEU A 30 -13.79 -35.72 -51.07
C LEU A 30 -14.50 -34.62 -50.32
N SER A 31 -15.82 -34.75 -50.13
CA SER A 31 -16.63 -33.89 -49.30
C SER A 31 -16.24 -34.11 -47.84
N VAL A 32 -15.44 -33.21 -47.27
CA VAL A 32 -15.16 -33.17 -45.83
C VAL A 32 -16.26 -32.34 -45.19
N LEU A 33 -17.11 -33.03 -44.44
CA LEU A 33 -18.14 -32.44 -43.61
C LEU A 33 -17.42 -31.75 -42.42
N PHE A 34 -17.23 -30.42 -42.49
CA PHE A 34 -16.77 -29.63 -41.36
C PHE A 34 -17.91 -29.54 -40.34
N THR A 35 -17.84 -30.36 -39.31
CA THR A 35 -18.65 -30.19 -38.11
C THR A 35 -18.11 -28.93 -37.40
N LEU A 36 -18.81 -27.79 -37.50
CA LEU A 36 -18.58 -26.63 -36.70
C LEU A 36 -18.88 -26.99 -35.24
N LEU A 37 -17.85 -27.39 -34.50
CA LEU A 37 -17.88 -27.33 -33.04
C LEU A 37 -17.97 -25.86 -32.66
N GLY A 38 -19.18 -25.42 -32.31
CA GLY A 38 -19.42 -24.12 -31.75
C GLY A 38 -18.58 -23.97 -30.47
N ALA A 39 -17.55 -23.15 -30.52
CA ALA A 39 -16.87 -22.68 -29.32
C ALA A 39 -17.91 -21.88 -28.50
N ALA A 40 -18.37 -22.47 -27.41
CA ALA A 40 -19.15 -21.74 -26.44
C ALA A 40 -18.36 -20.49 -26.04
N PRO A 41 -18.98 -19.29 -26.01
CA PRO A 41 -18.26 -18.12 -25.56
C PRO A 41 -17.80 -18.39 -24.13
N ILE A 42 -16.49 -18.27 -23.89
CA ILE A 42 -15.94 -18.20 -22.54
C ILE A 42 -16.54 -16.92 -21.95
N VAL A 43 -17.64 -17.04 -21.21
CA VAL A 43 -18.17 -15.96 -20.40
C VAL A 43 -17.13 -15.76 -19.30
N CYS A 44 -16.23 -14.81 -19.52
CA CYS A 44 -15.35 -14.33 -18.47
C CYS A 44 -16.27 -13.83 -17.35
N ALA A 45 -16.31 -14.53 -16.22
CA ALA A 45 -17.10 -14.08 -15.08
C ALA A 45 -16.69 -12.64 -14.78
N ALA A 46 -17.67 -11.74 -14.72
CA ALA A 46 -17.41 -10.32 -14.46
C ALA A 46 -16.59 -10.21 -13.16
N GLU A 47 -15.51 -9.43 -13.22
CA GLU A 47 -14.64 -9.16 -12.08
C GLU A 47 -15.47 -8.61 -10.91
N TYR A 48 -15.34 -9.21 -9.73
CA TYR A 48 -16.15 -8.82 -8.58
C TYR A 48 -15.56 -7.62 -7.86
N PHE A 49 -16.38 -6.62 -7.61
CA PHE A 49 -16.08 -5.50 -6.71
C PHE A 49 -17.20 -5.37 -5.68
N PRO A 50 -16.87 -5.31 -4.37
CA PRO A 50 -17.88 -5.25 -3.33
C PRO A 50 -18.68 -3.95 -3.40
N PRO A 51 -20.01 -4.00 -3.29
CA PRO A 51 -20.83 -2.80 -3.13
C PRO A 51 -20.53 -2.13 -1.77
N PRO A 52 -21.03 -0.88 -1.54
CA PRO A 52 -20.99 -0.27 -0.21
C PRO A 52 -21.60 -1.19 0.86
N ASP A 53 -21.19 -1.03 2.12
CA ASP A 53 -21.74 -1.84 3.21
C ASP A 53 -23.25 -1.60 3.42
N SER A 54 -23.75 -0.41 3.08
CA SER A 54 -25.20 -0.10 3.01
C SER A 54 -25.96 -0.97 2.00
N ASP A 55 -25.28 -1.46 0.97
CA ASP A 55 -25.88 -2.17 -0.17
C ASP A 55 -25.46 -3.65 -0.17
N GLY A 56 -25.13 -4.20 1.00
CA GLY A 56 -24.79 -5.60 1.21
C GLY A 56 -23.30 -5.86 1.46
N GLY A 57 -22.38 -5.00 1.05
CA GLY A 57 -20.96 -5.09 1.35
C GLY A 57 -20.27 -6.29 0.70
N TRP A 58 -19.25 -6.81 1.38
CA TRP A 58 -18.44 -7.93 0.92
C TRP A 58 -19.23 -9.25 0.92
N ARG A 59 -19.14 -10.03 -0.16
CA ARG A 59 -19.56 -11.44 -0.12
C ARG A 59 -18.67 -12.21 0.86
N THR A 60 -19.28 -12.94 1.80
CA THR A 60 -18.58 -13.55 2.93
C THR A 60 -18.73 -15.07 2.90
N LEU A 61 -17.63 -15.78 3.19
CA LEU A 61 -17.63 -17.23 3.45
C LEU A 61 -17.64 -17.45 4.96
N LYS A 62 -18.46 -18.40 5.44
CA LYS A 62 -18.71 -18.56 6.89
C LYS A 62 -18.17 -19.86 7.47
N THR A 63 -18.08 -20.93 6.67
CA THR A 63 -17.63 -22.23 7.14
C THR A 63 -16.24 -22.59 6.62
N ALA A 64 -15.51 -23.43 7.34
CA ALA A 64 -14.21 -23.91 6.92
C ALA A 64 -14.26 -24.61 5.54
N GLU A 65 -15.35 -25.34 5.27
CA GLU A 65 -15.58 -26.02 3.99
C GLU A 65 -15.75 -25.01 2.84
N GLU A 66 -16.56 -23.96 3.05
CA GLU A 66 -16.74 -22.89 2.05
C GLU A 66 -15.43 -22.14 1.77
N ILE A 67 -14.69 -21.79 2.84
CA ILE A 67 -13.41 -21.11 2.75
C ILE A 67 -12.40 -21.95 1.98
N ARG A 68 -12.33 -23.25 2.28
CA ARG A 68 -11.44 -24.16 1.59
C ARG A 68 -11.86 -24.37 0.12
N ALA A 69 -13.14 -24.58 -0.14
CA ALA A 69 -13.65 -24.89 -1.48
C ALA A 69 -13.63 -23.69 -2.44
N LYS A 70 -13.95 -22.47 -1.94
CA LYS A 70 -14.12 -21.28 -2.79
C LYS A 70 -12.92 -20.32 -2.75
N ALA A 71 -12.14 -20.35 -1.67
CA ALA A 71 -11.00 -19.48 -1.49
C ALA A 71 -9.68 -20.24 -1.31
N GLY A 72 -9.66 -21.58 -1.34
CA GLY A 72 -8.43 -22.37 -1.22
C GLY A 72 -7.63 -22.07 0.05
N MET A 73 -8.30 -21.70 1.16
CA MET A 73 -7.61 -21.29 2.40
C MET A 73 -7.93 -22.22 3.58
N ASP A 74 -6.98 -22.32 4.49
CA ASP A 74 -7.08 -23.07 5.74
C ASP A 74 -7.48 -22.13 6.87
N LEU A 75 -8.70 -22.30 7.39
CA LEU A 75 -9.23 -21.47 8.48
C LEU A 75 -8.39 -21.57 9.76
N SER A 76 -7.76 -22.72 10.05
CA SER A 76 -6.94 -22.85 11.27
C SER A 76 -5.74 -21.92 11.26
N ARG A 77 -5.12 -21.70 10.09
CA ARG A 77 -3.99 -20.76 9.92
C ARG A 77 -4.43 -19.30 10.00
N LEU A 78 -5.66 -19.00 9.59
CA LEU A 78 -6.23 -17.65 9.78
C LEU A 78 -6.52 -17.38 11.26
N GLU A 79 -6.96 -18.39 12.02
CA GLU A 79 -7.11 -18.31 13.48
C GLU A 79 -5.75 -18.10 14.18
N ASP A 80 -4.69 -18.77 13.72
CA ASP A 80 -3.33 -18.54 14.20
C ASP A 80 -2.90 -17.08 14.00
N ALA A 81 -3.12 -16.52 12.81
CA ALA A 81 -2.82 -15.12 12.49
C ALA A 81 -3.64 -14.15 13.37
N TYR A 82 -4.92 -14.48 13.64
CA TYR A 82 -5.75 -13.71 14.54
C TYR A 82 -5.24 -13.75 15.98
N THR A 83 -4.85 -14.92 16.47
CA THR A 83 -4.30 -15.10 17.83
C THR A 83 -3.07 -14.23 18.05
N ILE A 84 -2.15 -14.18 17.07
CA ILE A 84 -0.98 -13.29 17.12
C ILE A 84 -1.41 -11.82 17.15
N THR A 85 -2.39 -11.46 16.32
CA THR A 85 -2.95 -10.11 16.30
C THR A 85 -3.52 -9.72 17.66
N GLU A 86 -4.35 -10.57 18.25
CA GLU A 86 -5.02 -10.35 19.53
C GLU A 86 -4.05 -10.20 20.71
N ARG A 87 -2.94 -10.93 20.68
CA ARG A 87 -1.89 -10.86 21.70
C ARG A 87 -0.99 -9.64 21.57
N SER A 88 -1.00 -8.96 20.43
CA SER A 88 -0.02 -7.92 20.13
C SER A 88 -0.51 -6.48 20.43
N THR A 89 -1.83 -6.26 20.55
CA THR A 89 -2.41 -4.93 20.72
C THR A 89 -3.62 -4.94 21.65
N ALA A 90 -3.90 -3.80 22.30
CA ALA A 90 -5.06 -3.66 23.19
C ALA A 90 -6.38 -3.80 22.44
N ASN A 91 -6.49 -3.17 21.29
CA ASN A 91 -7.66 -3.21 20.43
C ASN A 91 -7.25 -3.63 19.03
N GLY A 92 -8.16 -4.22 18.27
CA GLY A 92 -7.87 -4.57 16.89
C GLY A 92 -8.75 -5.63 16.28
N GLY A 93 -8.24 -6.26 15.25
CA GLY A 93 -8.91 -7.30 14.51
C GLY A 93 -8.11 -7.75 13.32
N LEU A 94 -8.59 -8.79 12.67
CA LEU A 94 -8.02 -9.30 11.44
C LEU A 94 -9.13 -9.54 10.42
N LEU A 95 -8.96 -8.97 9.23
CA LEU A 95 -9.82 -9.21 8.08
C LEU A 95 -8.96 -9.70 6.92
N VAL A 96 -9.44 -10.73 6.23
CA VAL A 96 -8.76 -11.31 5.06
C VAL A 96 -9.76 -11.47 3.93
N VAL A 97 -9.38 -11.00 2.74
CA VAL A 97 -10.13 -11.18 1.51
C VAL A 97 -9.29 -11.98 0.53
N ARG A 98 -9.88 -13.00 -0.10
CA ARG A 98 -9.30 -13.74 -1.22
C ARG A 98 -10.35 -14.01 -2.28
N HIS A 99 -9.98 -13.88 -3.57
CA HIS A 99 -10.88 -14.07 -4.71
C HIS A 99 -12.18 -13.26 -4.60
N GLY A 100 -12.09 -12.06 -3.97
CA GLY A 100 -13.23 -11.19 -3.70
C GLY A 100 -14.17 -11.68 -2.60
N PHE A 101 -13.85 -12.74 -1.88
CA PHE A 101 -14.59 -13.17 -0.70
C PHE A 101 -13.92 -12.69 0.57
N LEU A 102 -14.68 -12.10 1.48
CA LEU A 102 -14.25 -11.89 2.87
C LEU A 102 -14.27 -13.26 3.57
N VAL A 103 -13.09 -13.84 3.74
CA VAL A 103 -12.90 -15.21 4.26
C VAL A 103 -12.68 -15.23 5.77
N PHE A 104 -12.25 -14.11 6.33
CA PHE A 104 -12.02 -13.97 7.76
C PHE A 104 -12.32 -12.55 8.23
N GLU A 105 -13.03 -12.44 9.36
CA GLU A 105 -13.35 -11.17 9.99
C GLU A 105 -13.58 -11.38 11.48
N LYS A 106 -12.66 -10.91 12.32
CA LYS A 106 -12.78 -10.93 13.78
C LYS A 106 -12.20 -9.64 14.38
N TYR A 107 -12.78 -9.24 15.50
CA TYR A 107 -12.42 -8.04 16.25
C TYR A 107 -12.29 -8.31 17.74
N PHE A 108 -11.57 -7.44 18.43
CA PHE A 108 -11.45 -7.43 19.88
C PHE A 108 -11.24 -6.01 20.41
N GLY A 109 -11.52 -5.82 21.69
CA GLY A 109 -11.43 -4.53 22.35
C GLY A 109 -12.44 -3.53 21.79
N ARG A 110 -11.98 -2.31 21.47
CA ARG A 110 -12.81 -1.23 20.92
C ARG A 110 -13.02 -1.36 19.41
N ALA A 111 -12.36 -2.30 18.76
CA ALA A 111 -12.52 -2.50 17.32
C ALA A 111 -13.83 -3.20 16.97
N SER A 112 -14.42 -2.80 15.86
CA SER A 112 -15.60 -3.43 15.26
C SER A 112 -15.66 -3.07 13.77
N ARG A 113 -16.60 -3.67 13.04
CA ARG A 113 -16.84 -3.34 11.63
C ARG A 113 -17.14 -1.85 11.41
N LYS A 114 -17.80 -1.19 12.37
CA LYS A 114 -18.23 0.22 12.29
C LYS A 114 -17.29 1.18 13.02
N ALA A 115 -16.22 0.69 13.65
CA ALA A 115 -15.23 1.55 14.28
C ALA A 115 -14.39 2.27 13.23
N ASN A 116 -14.03 3.52 13.53
CA ASN A 116 -13.16 4.37 12.71
C ASN A 116 -11.90 4.76 13.50
N PRO A 117 -10.98 3.81 13.78
CA PRO A 117 -9.77 4.13 14.52
C PRO A 117 -8.80 5.00 13.71
N ASP A 118 -8.06 5.88 14.40
CA ASP A 118 -6.86 6.50 13.83
C ASP A 118 -5.84 5.41 13.48
N MET A 119 -5.72 5.10 12.19
CA MET A 119 -4.79 4.06 11.72
C MET A 119 -3.34 4.55 11.60
N ALA A 120 -3.03 5.70 12.20
CA ALA A 120 -1.70 6.28 12.26
C ALA A 120 -1.00 6.30 10.89
N SER A 121 0.27 5.86 10.84
CA SER A 121 1.09 5.87 9.62
C SER A 121 0.61 4.96 8.49
N THR A 122 -0.36 4.08 8.71
CA THR A 122 -1.02 3.35 7.60
C THR A 122 -1.69 4.34 6.64
N GLY A 123 -2.12 5.50 7.13
CA GLY A 123 -2.66 6.61 6.34
C GLY A 123 -1.71 7.19 5.29
N LYS A 124 -0.38 7.00 5.44
CA LYS A 124 0.60 7.44 4.42
C LYS A 124 0.39 6.76 3.06
N ALA A 125 -0.16 5.55 3.05
CA ALA A 125 -0.53 4.85 1.81
C ALA A 125 -1.58 5.64 1.02
N PHE A 126 -2.57 6.21 1.70
CA PHE A 126 -3.62 7.00 1.05
C PHE A 126 -3.07 8.31 0.48
N THR A 127 -2.17 8.98 1.19
CA THR A 127 -1.45 10.16 0.70
C THR A 127 -0.63 9.84 -0.56
N SER A 128 0.11 8.73 -0.52
CA SER A 128 0.89 8.29 -1.68
C SER A 128 0.00 8.03 -2.90
N ILE A 129 -1.07 7.26 -2.73
CA ILE A 129 -1.99 6.94 -3.83
C ILE A 129 -2.67 8.21 -4.36
N ALA A 130 -3.06 9.15 -3.51
CA ALA A 130 -3.56 10.47 -3.92
C ALA A 130 -2.52 11.22 -4.77
N CYS A 131 -1.24 11.20 -4.39
CA CYS A 131 -0.16 11.77 -5.20
C CYS A 131 0.00 11.06 -6.56
N GLY A 132 -0.17 9.74 -6.59
CA GLY A 132 -0.15 8.96 -7.85
C GLY A 132 -1.27 9.36 -8.81
N ILE A 133 -2.48 9.59 -8.29
CA ILE A 133 -3.62 10.09 -9.07
C ILE A 133 -3.33 11.52 -9.55
N MET A 134 -2.85 12.41 -8.66
CA MET A 134 -2.47 13.79 -9.00
C MET A 134 -1.43 13.83 -10.13
N LEU A 135 -0.40 13.00 -10.09
CA LEU A 135 0.63 12.93 -11.13
C LEU A 135 0.02 12.59 -12.50
N ASN A 136 -0.99 11.75 -12.53
CA ASN A 136 -1.68 11.42 -13.78
C ASN A 136 -2.63 12.52 -14.26
N GLU A 137 -3.46 13.08 -13.38
CA GLU A 137 -4.44 14.10 -13.72
C GLU A 137 -3.79 15.45 -14.09
N PHE A 138 -2.71 15.81 -13.40
CA PHE A 138 -2.03 17.10 -13.55
C PHE A 138 -0.65 16.99 -14.20
N ARG A 139 -0.46 16.02 -15.11
CA ARG A 139 0.83 15.77 -15.77
C ARG A 139 1.40 17.00 -16.49
N ALA A 140 0.55 17.91 -16.97
CA ALA A 140 1.00 19.16 -17.56
C ALA A 140 1.64 20.12 -16.54
N LYS A 141 1.16 20.13 -15.31
CA LYS A 141 1.75 20.90 -14.20
C LYS A 141 3.00 20.23 -13.61
N LEU A 142 3.06 18.90 -13.65
CA LEU A 142 4.09 18.03 -13.08
C LEU A 142 4.79 17.22 -14.21
N SER A 143 5.30 17.91 -15.23
CA SER A 143 5.84 17.28 -16.45
C SER A 143 7.03 16.34 -16.19
N ALA A 144 7.79 16.55 -15.11
CA ALA A 144 8.87 15.66 -14.69
C ALA A 144 8.38 14.49 -13.82
N GLY A 145 7.07 14.35 -13.57
CA GLY A 145 6.53 13.27 -12.77
C GLY A 145 7.10 13.24 -11.36
N LEU A 146 7.56 12.08 -10.92
CA LEU A 146 8.21 11.90 -9.62
C LEU A 146 9.56 12.62 -9.49
N ASP A 147 10.21 13.00 -10.59
CA ASP A 147 11.46 13.78 -10.60
C ASP A 147 11.23 15.29 -10.39
N THR A 148 9.97 15.73 -10.33
CA THR A 148 9.62 17.13 -10.10
C THR A 148 10.26 17.64 -8.82
N LYS A 149 11.13 18.66 -8.92
CA LYS A 149 11.68 19.38 -7.76
C LYS A 149 10.60 20.22 -7.13
N VAL A 150 10.32 19.97 -5.87
CA VAL A 150 9.11 20.52 -5.23
C VAL A 150 9.37 21.77 -4.39
N PHE A 151 10.58 21.98 -3.88
CA PHE A 151 10.95 23.18 -3.13
C PHE A 151 11.20 24.36 -4.09
N THR A 152 10.10 24.86 -4.66
CA THR A 152 10.07 26.02 -5.55
C THR A 152 8.92 26.92 -5.15
N GLN A 153 8.98 28.22 -5.53
CA GLN A 153 7.88 29.18 -5.34
C GLN A 153 6.55 28.72 -5.95
N LYS A 154 6.61 27.83 -6.93
CA LYS A 154 5.42 27.27 -7.59
C LYS A 154 4.68 26.23 -6.76
N TYR A 155 5.42 25.36 -6.04
CA TYR A 155 4.83 24.20 -5.38
C TYR A 155 4.82 24.31 -3.86
N LEU A 156 5.78 25.04 -3.28
CA LEU A 156 5.94 25.23 -1.83
C LEU A 156 6.39 26.65 -1.53
N PRO A 157 5.58 27.68 -1.85
CA PRO A 157 5.95 29.08 -1.59
C PRO A 157 6.22 29.36 -0.11
N GLU A 158 5.56 28.62 0.81
CA GLU A 158 5.69 28.79 2.27
C GLU A 158 7.07 28.34 2.80
N ALA A 159 7.83 27.57 2.01
CA ALA A 159 9.17 27.13 2.38
C ALA A 159 10.24 28.20 2.18
N PHE A 160 9.89 29.36 1.61
CA PHE A 160 10.88 30.38 1.23
C PHE A 160 10.92 31.57 2.21
N PRO A 161 12.17 32.09 2.47
CA PRO A 161 13.45 31.61 1.93
C PRO A 161 13.83 30.22 2.48
N LEU A 162 14.51 29.40 1.66
CA LEU A 162 14.94 28.07 2.12
C LEU A 162 15.94 28.21 3.28
N ASP A 163 15.70 27.46 4.34
CA ASP A 163 16.59 27.34 5.49
C ASP A 163 17.84 26.48 5.21
N ASP A 164 17.74 25.59 4.21
CA ASP A 164 18.83 24.77 3.70
C ASP A 164 18.76 24.73 2.16
N PRO A 165 19.75 25.27 1.45
CA PRO A 165 19.74 25.32 -0.03
C PRO A 165 19.66 23.95 -0.69
N ARG A 166 20.09 22.88 -0.02
CA ARG A 166 19.99 21.50 -0.54
C ARG A 166 18.54 21.05 -0.74
N LYS A 167 17.57 21.67 -0.03
CA LYS A 167 16.15 21.34 -0.22
C LYS A 167 15.65 21.62 -1.62
N ALA A 168 16.27 22.53 -2.36
CA ALA A 168 15.95 22.81 -3.76
C ALA A 168 16.09 21.55 -4.67
N ASP A 169 16.93 20.61 -4.28
CA ASP A 169 17.15 19.35 -5.02
C ASP A 169 16.19 18.22 -4.65
N ILE A 170 15.29 18.44 -3.72
CA ILE A 170 14.33 17.40 -3.29
C ILE A 170 13.26 17.21 -4.35
N SER A 171 13.11 15.96 -4.84
CA SER A 171 12.04 15.56 -5.74
C SER A 171 10.82 15.00 -5.00
N LEU A 172 9.67 15.00 -5.68
CA LEU A 172 8.45 14.37 -5.15
C LEU A 172 8.66 12.86 -4.88
N GLY A 173 9.39 12.16 -5.75
CA GLY A 173 9.74 10.76 -5.57
C GLY A 173 10.59 10.53 -4.31
N GLN A 174 11.55 11.40 -4.03
CA GLN A 174 12.36 11.31 -2.81
C GLN A 174 11.53 11.56 -1.53
N LEU A 175 10.56 12.48 -1.55
CA LEU A 175 9.63 12.65 -0.45
C LEU A 175 8.81 11.38 -0.21
N LEU A 176 8.20 10.85 -1.27
CA LEU A 176 7.34 9.66 -1.18
C LEU A 176 8.12 8.38 -0.84
N CYS A 177 9.41 8.33 -1.13
CA CYS A 177 10.30 7.21 -0.78
C CYS A 177 11.11 7.43 0.51
N MET A 178 10.87 8.54 1.24
CA MET A 178 11.58 8.87 2.49
C MET A 178 13.10 8.93 2.35
N SER A 179 13.58 9.35 1.18
CA SER A 179 14.99 9.55 0.84
C SER A 179 15.34 11.02 0.56
N ALA A 180 14.46 11.93 0.95
CA ALA A 180 14.67 13.38 0.82
C ALA A 180 15.83 13.91 1.69
N GLY A 181 16.35 13.09 2.59
CA GLY A 181 17.45 13.47 3.48
C GLY A 181 17.01 14.05 4.83
N TYR A 182 15.71 14.06 5.13
CA TYR A 182 15.20 14.53 6.43
C TYR A 182 15.59 13.60 7.58
N TRP A 183 15.76 14.20 8.76
CA TRP A 183 15.88 13.45 10.01
C TRP A 183 14.69 12.52 10.22
N GLY A 184 14.98 11.30 10.71
CA GLY A 184 13.96 10.30 11.06
C GLY A 184 13.26 10.60 12.37
N GLU A 185 12.26 9.79 12.67
CA GLU A 185 11.41 9.85 13.85
C GLU A 185 11.81 8.79 14.90
N GLY A 186 11.40 9.04 16.13
CA GLY A 186 11.46 8.11 17.25
C GLY A 186 12.53 8.43 18.29
N GLN A 187 12.55 7.61 19.36
CA GLN A 187 13.49 7.77 20.49
C GLN A 187 14.93 7.45 20.10
N THR A 188 15.11 6.61 19.09
CA THR A 188 16.41 6.26 18.51
C THR A 188 16.32 6.45 17.00
N PRO A 189 16.39 7.68 16.50
CA PRO A 189 16.30 7.92 15.07
C PRO A 189 17.47 7.24 14.35
N THR A 190 17.14 6.56 13.25
CA THR A 190 18.11 5.87 12.40
C THR A 190 17.92 6.30 10.96
N GLY A 191 19.05 6.40 10.24
CA GLY A 191 19.07 6.53 8.80
C GLY A 191 19.84 5.37 8.19
N ILE A 192 19.49 4.98 6.97
CA ILE A 192 20.17 3.94 6.21
C ILE A 192 20.89 4.59 5.04
N VAL A 193 22.23 4.49 5.04
CA VAL A 193 23.09 4.94 3.96
C VAL A 193 23.80 3.73 3.38
N LEU A 194 23.63 3.49 2.08
CA LEU A 194 24.27 2.36 1.39
C LEU A 194 24.04 1.02 2.11
N GLY A 195 22.82 0.78 2.62
CA GLY A 195 22.45 -0.44 3.34
C GLY A 195 22.97 -0.53 4.79
N LYS A 196 23.67 0.49 5.30
CA LYS A 196 24.15 0.54 6.69
C LYS A 196 23.24 1.42 7.54
N VAL A 197 22.80 0.90 8.69
CA VAL A 197 22.04 1.68 9.67
C VAL A 197 22.99 2.63 10.39
N ALA A 198 22.67 3.92 10.37
CA ALA A 198 23.41 4.94 11.08
C ALA A 198 22.51 5.59 12.16
N PRO A 199 22.98 5.80 13.38
CA PRO A 199 22.24 6.56 14.37
C PRO A 199 22.15 8.02 13.95
N LEU A 200 20.95 8.62 14.13
CA LEU A 200 20.72 10.03 13.89
C LEU A 200 20.52 10.77 15.23
N LYS A 201 20.90 12.06 15.29
CA LYS A 201 20.63 12.86 16.47
C LYS A 201 19.12 13.09 16.60
N PRO A 202 18.54 13.05 17.82
CA PRO A 202 17.15 13.39 18.03
C PRO A 202 16.82 14.81 17.53
N VAL A 203 15.68 14.98 16.88
CA VAL A 203 15.15 16.27 16.44
C VAL A 203 13.84 16.51 17.18
N LYS A 204 13.58 17.77 17.52
CA LYS A 204 12.30 18.16 18.12
C LYS A 204 11.15 17.67 17.22
N GLY A 205 10.12 17.07 17.83
CA GLY A 205 8.92 16.62 17.10
C GLY A 205 8.23 17.78 16.37
N GLN A 206 7.40 17.41 15.39
CA GLN A 206 6.60 18.37 14.64
C GLN A 206 5.61 19.11 15.57
N ASP A 207 5.43 20.41 15.37
CA ASP A 207 4.35 21.15 16.01
C ASP A 207 3.04 20.87 15.24
N ILE A 208 2.09 20.23 15.89
CA ILE A 208 0.80 19.91 15.30
C ILE A 208 -0.07 21.15 15.05
N ARG A 209 0.22 22.28 15.70
CA ARG A 209 -0.53 23.53 15.51
C ARG A 209 -0.14 24.22 14.21
N ASP A 210 1.09 24.01 13.77
CA ASP A 210 1.60 24.46 12.48
C ASP A 210 2.41 23.36 11.83
N LEU A 211 1.69 22.31 11.41
CA LEU A 211 2.30 21.10 10.89
C LEU A 211 2.99 21.36 9.53
N ASP A 212 2.45 22.28 8.73
CA ASP A 212 3.03 22.65 7.45
C ASP A 212 4.42 23.28 7.67
N GLN A 213 4.51 24.34 8.45
CA GLN A 213 5.79 25.01 8.73
C GLN A 213 6.77 24.09 9.44
N SER A 214 6.31 23.35 10.46
CA SER A 214 7.20 22.44 11.17
C SER A 214 7.75 21.33 10.28
N SER A 215 7.01 20.89 9.25
CA SER A 215 7.46 19.90 8.28
C SER A 215 8.44 20.47 7.26
N LEU A 216 8.14 21.66 6.72
CA LEU A 216 8.97 22.35 5.73
C LEU A 216 10.36 22.67 6.25
N HIS A 217 10.48 22.94 7.58
CA HIS A 217 11.72 23.35 8.24
C HIS A 217 12.47 22.24 9.00
N VAL A 218 12.08 20.96 8.82
CA VAL A 218 12.87 19.84 9.36
C VAL A 218 14.26 19.83 8.70
N PRO A 219 15.34 19.73 9.50
CA PRO A 219 16.70 19.74 8.96
C PRO A 219 17.05 18.47 8.20
N LEU A 220 18.00 18.61 7.27
CA LEU A 220 18.55 17.46 6.54
C LEU A 220 19.74 16.86 7.28
N TRP A 221 19.79 15.53 7.43
CA TRP A 221 20.96 14.81 7.93
C TRP A 221 21.91 14.39 6.79
N THR A 222 21.39 14.31 5.56
CA THR A 222 22.17 14.02 4.37
C THR A 222 21.62 14.80 3.18
N LYS A 223 22.30 14.77 2.04
CA LYS A 223 21.77 15.33 0.79
C LYS A 223 20.56 14.53 0.31
N PRO A 224 19.66 15.12 -0.47
CA PRO A 224 18.56 14.39 -1.13
C PRO A 224 19.07 13.18 -1.91
N GLY A 225 18.45 12.02 -1.70
CA GLY A 225 18.86 10.73 -2.27
C GLY A 225 20.08 10.08 -1.59
N GLY A 226 20.70 10.73 -0.59
CA GLY A 226 21.92 10.21 0.08
C GLY A 226 21.66 9.11 1.09
N GLY A 227 20.40 8.82 1.44
CA GLY A 227 20.03 7.77 2.38
C GLY A 227 18.54 7.71 2.62
N TYR A 228 18.10 6.65 3.28
CA TYR A 228 16.72 6.45 3.75
C TYR A 228 16.63 6.76 5.24
N SER A 229 15.61 7.50 5.62
CA SER A 229 15.20 7.65 7.02
C SER A 229 13.70 7.80 7.11
N TYR A 230 13.04 6.99 7.96
CA TYR A 230 11.60 7.08 8.14
C TYR A 230 11.25 8.44 8.75
N SER A 231 10.53 9.28 7.98
CA SER A 231 10.30 10.68 8.27
C SER A 231 8.88 11.11 7.88
N SER A 232 8.03 11.40 8.87
CA SER A 232 6.65 11.89 8.63
C SER A 232 6.57 13.25 7.94
N PRO A 233 7.51 14.19 8.09
CA PRO A 233 7.55 15.40 7.26
C PRO A 233 7.46 15.11 5.77
N SER A 234 8.14 14.07 5.28
CA SER A 234 8.21 13.76 3.84
C SER A 234 6.84 13.57 3.17
N PRO A 235 5.96 12.66 3.59
CA PRO A 235 4.63 12.54 2.99
C PRO A 235 3.70 13.71 3.33
N HIS A 236 3.92 14.41 4.45
CA HIS A 236 3.15 15.61 4.73
C HIS A 236 3.48 16.73 3.75
N ILE A 237 4.75 16.99 3.46
CA ILE A 237 5.17 17.94 2.41
C ILE A 237 4.59 17.54 1.04
N ALA A 238 4.57 16.24 0.70
CA ALA A 238 3.91 15.78 -0.52
C ALA A 238 2.41 16.13 -0.56
N SER A 239 1.71 16.12 0.59
CA SER A 239 0.31 16.57 0.67
C SER A 239 0.14 18.08 0.52
N ILE A 240 1.13 18.90 0.95
CA ILE A 240 1.15 20.33 0.67
C ILE A 240 1.29 20.57 -0.84
N VAL A 241 2.22 19.85 -1.50
CA VAL A 241 2.36 19.90 -2.97
C VAL A 241 1.04 19.52 -3.66
N LEU A 242 0.37 18.46 -3.20
CA LEU A 242 -0.93 18.05 -3.74
C LEU A 242 -1.94 19.20 -3.64
N ARG A 243 -2.03 19.87 -2.50
CA ARG A 243 -2.94 20.99 -2.27
C ARG A 243 -2.68 22.15 -3.26
N HIS A 244 -1.41 22.52 -3.47
CA HIS A 244 -1.04 23.58 -4.42
C HIS A 244 -1.30 23.19 -5.89
N VAL A 245 -1.05 21.96 -6.25
CA VAL A 245 -1.23 21.46 -7.62
C VAL A 245 -2.70 21.33 -8.00
N THR A 246 -3.49 20.76 -7.09
CA THR A 246 -4.91 20.41 -7.32
C THR A 246 -5.88 21.51 -6.93
N GLY A 247 -5.50 22.40 -6.01
CA GLY A 247 -6.39 23.38 -5.37
C GLY A 247 -7.35 22.74 -4.36
N MET A 248 -7.13 21.47 -3.96
CA MET A 248 -8.01 20.74 -3.05
C MET A 248 -7.25 20.28 -1.80
N GLU A 249 -7.94 20.28 -0.65
CA GLU A 249 -7.43 19.62 0.55
C GLU A 249 -7.27 18.10 0.31
N LEU A 250 -6.27 17.50 0.96
CA LEU A 250 -5.99 16.06 0.82
C LEU A 250 -7.24 15.21 1.10
N GLN A 251 -8.01 15.52 2.15
CA GLN A 251 -9.24 14.80 2.48
C GLN A 251 -10.28 14.92 1.38
N ASP A 252 -10.45 16.10 0.81
CA ASP A 252 -11.45 16.33 -0.26
C ASP A 252 -11.02 15.65 -1.55
N TYR A 253 -9.73 15.67 -1.87
CA TYR A 253 -9.20 14.99 -3.04
C TYR A 253 -9.38 13.47 -2.94
N ILE A 254 -9.08 12.87 -1.79
CA ILE A 254 -9.33 11.44 -1.52
C ILE A 254 -10.84 11.14 -1.58
N ARG A 255 -11.69 12.03 -1.07
CA ARG A 255 -13.16 11.86 -1.12
C ARG A 255 -13.63 11.71 -2.55
N GLU A 256 -13.21 12.61 -3.43
CA GLU A 256 -13.68 12.61 -4.82
C GLU A 256 -13.08 11.46 -5.66
N ARG A 257 -11.81 11.12 -5.43
CA ARG A 257 -11.06 10.18 -6.28
C ARG A 257 -11.09 8.73 -5.81
N LEU A 258 -11.32 8.49 -4.53
CA LEU A 258 -11.27 7.14 -3.94
C LEU A 258 -12.55 6.80 -3.17
N ALA A 259 -12.92 7.61 -2.17
CA ALA A 259 -14.01 7.25 -1.27
C ALA A 259 -15.36 7.15 -1.97
N LYS A 260 -15.74 8.16 -2.75
CA LYS A 260 -17.02 8.15 -3.52
C LYS A 260 -17.08 7.00 -4.54
N PRO A 261 -16.10 6.79 -5.42
CA PRO A 261 -16.13 5.68 -6.38
C PRO A 261 -16.23 4.31 -5.72
N MET A 262 -15.55 4.12 -4.57
CA MET A 262 -15.55 2.86 -3.83
C MET A 262 -16.73 2.70 -2.88
N GLY A 263 -17.51 3.77 -2.65
CA GLY A 263 -18.67 3.77 -1.77
C GLY A 263 -18.32 3.59 -0.30
N TRP A 264 -17.28 4.31 0.18
CA TRP A 264 -16.91 4.25 1.60
C TRP A 264 -18.01 4.82 2.48
N GLY A 265 -18.17 4.22 3.66
CA GLY A 265 -19.00 4.73 4.73
C GLY A 265 -18.38 5.97 5.41
N PRO A 266 -18.72 6.25 6.68
CA PRO A 266 -18.11 7.34 7.44
C PRO A 266 -16.59 7.19 7.53
N TRP A 267 -15.88 8.27 7.20
CA TRP A 267 -14.41 8.34 7.27
C TRP A 267 -13.96 9.80 7.38
N GLY A 268 -12.73 10.01 7.81
CA GLY A 268 -12.11 11.33 7.83
C GLY A 268 -10.69 11.31 8.36
N TYR A 269 -10.02 12.46 8.29
CA TYR A 269 -8.75 12.65 8.98
C TYR A 269 -8.99 13.03 10.43
N CYS A 270 -8.11 12.57 11.33
CA CYS A 270 -8.14 12.91 12.76
C CYS A 270 -7.60 14.31 12.98
N LEU A 271 -8.39 15.32 12.67
CA LEU A 271 -7.99 16.72 12.70
C LEU A 271 -8.07 17.33 14.11
N HIS A 272 -8.86 16.75 15.00
CA HIS A 272 -9.10 17.31 16.33
C HIS A 272 -8.07 16.82 17.37
N ARG A 273 -7.59 17.71 18.19
CA ARG A 273 -6.66 17.47 19.30
C ARG A 273 -7.12 18.29 20.51
N GLY A 274 -8.09 17.74 21.26
CA GLY A 274 -8.81 18.52 22.27
C GLY A 274 -9.55 19.69 21.62
N ASP A 275 -9.33 20.88 22.14
CA ASP A 275 -9.97 22.10 21.65
C ASP A 275 -9.37 22.65 20.34
N PHE A 276 -8.28 22.06 19.87
CA PHE A 276 -7.61 22.52 18.66
C PHE A 276 -7.99 21.66 17.46
N LYS A 277 -8.37 22.31 16.35
CA LYS A 277 -8.58 21.67 15.05
C LYS A 277 -7.44 22.04 14.11
N MET A 278 -6.74 21.04 13.61
CA MET A 278 -5.71 21.24 12.58
C MET A 278 -6.34 21.82 11.31
N PRO A 279 -5.68 22.81 10.68
CA PRO A 279 -6.21 23.46 9.49
C PRO A 279 -6.20 22.53 8.28
N HIS A 280 -5.25 21.61 8.22
CA HIS A 280 -5.03 20.71 7.08
C HIS A 280 -4.92 19.25 7.52
N ALA A 281 -5.29 18.32 6.63
CA ALA A 281 -5.10 16.91 6.83
C ALA A 281 -3.61 16.55 6.92
N ASN A 282 -3.27 15.69 7.90
CA ASN A 282 -1.89 15.24 8.04
C ASN A 282 -1.56 14.20 6.97
N GLY A 283 -0.79 14.57 5.95
CA GLY A 283 -0.30 13.67 4.91
C GLY A 283 0.56 12.52 5.44
N ALA A 284 1.06 12.64 6.67
CA ALA A 284 1.82 11.59 7.34
C ALA A 284 0.95 10.52 8.01
N GLY A 285 -0.39 10.59 7.90
CA GLY A 285 -1.25 9.58 8.48
C GLY A 285 -2.52 10.13 9.13
N SER A 286 -2.98 9.40 10.14
CA SER A 286 -4.15 9.79 10.93
C SER A 286 -5.46 9.89 10.12
N ILE A 287 -5.65 9.00 9.15
CA ILE A 287 -6.94 8.73 8.53
C ILE A 287 -7.70 7.69 9.36
N ALA A 288 -8.99 7.82 9.45
CA ALA A 288 -9.89 6.90 10.13
C ALA A 288 -11.04 6.51 9.20
N LEU A 289 -11.26 5.22 9.01
CA LEU A 289 -12.32 4.66 8.17
C LEU A 289 -12.68 3.24 8.64
N HIS A 290 -13.82 2.73 8.19
CA HIS A 290 -14.24 1.37 8.51
C HIS A 290 -13.21 0.34 7.97
N ALA A 291 -13.08 -0.77 8.67
CA ALA A 291 -12.18 -1.85 8.29
C ALA A 291 -12.49 -2.41 6.89
N THR A 292 -13.77 -2.52 6.54
CA THR A 292 -14.24 -2.98 5.22
C THR A 292 -13.90 -2.00 4.11
N ASP A 293 -13.82 -0.69 4.39
CA ASP A 293 -13.41 0.33 3.43
C ASP A 293 -11.89 0.37 3.25
N ALA A 294 -11.14 0.12 4.32
CA ALA A 294 -9.71 -0.10 4.21
C ALA A 294 -9.38 -1.30 3.30
N LEU A 295 -10.18 -2.38 3.40
CA LEU A 295 -10.07 -3.51 2.47
C LEU A 295 -10.45 -3.14 1.02
N ARG A 296 -11.47 -2.28 0.80
CA ARG A 296 -11.81 -1.78 -0.55
C ARG A 296 -10.64 -1.03 -1.17
N PHE A 297 -9.98 -0.17 -0.39
CA PHE A 297 -8.77 0.51 -0.82
C PHE A 297 -7.66 -0.48 -1.20
N ALA A 298 -7.34 -1.44 -0.31
CA ALA A 298 -6.32 -2.46 -0.60
C ALA A 298 -6.70 -3.34 -1.81
N TYR A 299 -7.98 -3.66 -1.97
CA TYR A 299 -8.50 -4.44 -3.09
C TYR A 299 -8.41 -3.68 -4.43
N CYS A 300 -8.63 -2.37 -4.43
CA CYS A 300 -8.33 -1.53 -5.59
C CYS A 300 -6.85 -1.61 -5.98
N LEU A 301 -5.93 -1.58 -5.01
CA LEU A 301 -4.49 -1.73 -5.28
C LEU A 301 -4.14 -3.14 -5.79
N LEU A 302 -4.79 -4.19 -5.27
CA LEU A 302 -4.66 -5.57 -5.75
C LEU A 302 -5.01 -5.66 -7.24
N HIS A 303 -6.08 -4.98 -7.65
CA HIS A 303 -6.55 -4.89 -9.05
C HIS A 303 -5.86 -3.75 -9.82
N GLN A 304 -4.61 -3.43 -9.46
CA GLN A 304 -3.78 -2.44 -10.16
C GLN A 304 -4.45 -1.07 -10.34
N GLY A 305 -5.23 -0.66 -9.34
CA GLY A 305 -5.92 0.64 -9.31
C GLY A 305 -7.25 0.68 -10.06
N LYS A 306 -7.69 -0.44 -10.58
CA LYS A 306 -9.00 -0.57 -11.20
C LYS A 306 -10.08 -0.75 -10.13
N TRP A 307 -11.23 -0.10 -10.34
CA TRP A 307 -12.44 -0.30 -9.56
C TRP A 307 -13.65 -0.35 -10.49
N LYS A 308 -14.27 -1.51 -10.61
CA LYS A 308 -15.28 -1.79 -11.65
C LYS A 308 -14.69 -1.51 -13.04
N ASP A 309 -15.32 -0.63 -13.80
CA ASP A 309 -14.92 -0.19 -15.15
C ASP A 309 -13.98 1.02 -15.17
N GLN A 310 -13.61 1.55 -14.01
CA GLN A 310 -12.79 2.76 -13.88
C GLN A 310 -11.36 2.45 -13.43
N GLN A 311 -10.38 3.11 -14.04
CA GLN A 311 -8.99 3.15 -13.56
C GLN A 311 -8.84 4.32 -12.60
N LEU A 312 -8.98 4.09 -11.30
CA LEU A 312 -8.88 5.15 -10.29
C LEU A 312 -7.43 5.55 -10.01
N VAL A 313 -6.52 4.58 -9.99
CA VAL A 313 -5.10 4.81 -9.71
C VAL A 313 -4.27 4.27 -10.87
N PRO A 314 -3.27 5.00 -11.39
CA PRO A 314 -2.44 4.50 -12.49
C PRO A 314 -1.75 3.18 -12.13
N ALA A 315 -1.88 2.15 -12.97
CA ALA A 315 -1.30 0.83 -12.73
C ALA A 315 0.23 0.87 -12.59
N ASP A 316 0.90 1.70 -13.37
CA ASP A 316 2.35 1.87 -13.29
C ASP A 316 2.79 2.47 -11.94
N TYR A 317 1.99 3.35 -11.34
CA TYR A 317 2.27 3.87 -10.01
C TYR A 317 2.19 2.77 -8.94
N ILE A 318 1.19 1.92 -9.00
CA ILE A 318 1.06 0.77 -8.07
C ILE A 318 2.21 -0.22 -8.26
N LYS A 319 2.64 -0.46 -9.51
CA LYS A 319 3.82 -1.28 -9.78
C LYS A 319 5.08 -0.72 -9.11
N LEU A 320 5.25 0.61 -9.10
CA LEU A 320 6.35 1.25 -8.37
C LEU A 320 6.21 1.07 -6.83
N CYS A 321 5.01 1.11 -6.27
CA CYS A 321 4.81 0.90 -4.83
C CYS A 321 5.33 -0.46 -4.32
N ARG A 322 5.29 -1.49 -5.16
CA ARG A 322 5.69 -2.88 -4.81
C ARG A 322 7.05 -3.32 -5.36
N SER A 323 7.83 -2.38 -5.87
CA SER A 323 9.11 -2.67 -6.54
C SER A 323 10.23 -1.84 -5.92
N PRO A 324 11.51 -2.29 -6.01
CA PRO A 324 12.65 -1.46 -5.67
C PRO A 324 12.57 -0.11 -6.38
N SER A 325 12.76 0.96 -5.63
CA SER A 325 12.61 2.32 -6.14
C SER A 325 13.95 2.93 -6.55
N PRO A 326 14.04 3.60 -7.71
CA PRO A 326 15.22 4.38 -8.06
C PRO A 326 15.45 5.57 -7.11
N TYR A 327 14.39 6.02 -6.42
CA TYR A 327 14.48 7.10 -5.43
C TYR A 327 15.00 6.62 -4.08
N ASN A 328 14.94 5.32 -3.78
CA ASN A 328 15.40 4.75 -2.51
C ASN A 328 16.08 3.39 -2.73
N PRO A 329 17.36 3.37 -3.11
CA PRO A 329 18.13 2.12 -3.24
C PRO A 329 18.61 1.58 -1.88
N HIS A 330 18.25 2.21 -0.76
CA HIS A 330 18.84 1.93 0.56
C HIS A 330 17.98 1.00 1.42
N ALA A 331 16.66 0.94 1.15
CA ALA A 331 15.72 0.14 1.94
C ALA A 331 14.59 -0.41 1.04
N PRO A 332 13.94 -1.52 1.43
CA PRO A 332 12.79 -2.09 0.71
C PRO A 332 11.52 -1.26 0.93
N PHE A 333 11.59 0.02 0.56
CA PHE A 333 10.54 1.01 0.77
C PHE A 333 10.39 1.89 -0.48
N SER A 334 9.18 1.91 -1.03
CA SER A 334 8.85 2.66 -2.24
C SER A 334 7.48 3.32 -2.11
N LEU A 335 7.40 4.62 -2.41
CA LEU A 335 6.17 5.40 -2.47
C LEU A 335 5.24 5.14 -1.26
N GLN A 336 5.81 5.21 -0.05
CA GLN A 336 5.15 4.98 1.26
C GLN A 336 4.74 3.53 1.57
N PHE A 337 5.12 2.56 0.77
CA PHE A 337 4.92 1.13 1.04
C PHE A 337 6.25 0.42 1.31
N GLU A 338 6.25 -0.50 2.24
CA GLU A 338 7.24 -1.56 2.33
C GLU A 338 6.91 -2.62 1.28
N HIS A 339 7.93 -3.23 0.64
CA HIS A 339 7.74 -4.27 -0.35
C HIS A 339 8.68 -5.45 -0.08
N ASN A 340 8.23 -6.66 -0.39
CA ASN A 340 9.00 -7.88 -0.19
C ASN A 340 9.83 -8.31 -1.42
N ALA A 341 10.14 -7.39 -2.34
CA ALA A 341 10.83 -7.75 -3.60
C ALA A 341 12.21 -8.41 -3.38
N ASP A 342 12.89 -8.09 -2.29
CA ASP A 342 14.15 -8.72 -1.86
C ASP A 342 13.95 -10.03 -1.09
N GLY A 343 12.71 -10.35 -0.67
CA GLY A 343 12.37 -11.59 0.05
C GLY A 343 12.71 -11.56 1.54
N HIS A 344 12.86 -10.38 2.15
CA HIS A 344 13.19 -10.26 3.57
C HIS A 344 12.07 -10.78 4.49
N VAL A 345 10.81 -10.75 4.06
CA VAL A 345 9.71 -11.40 4.77
C VAL A 345 9.60 -12.84 4.27
N ILE A 346 10.30 -13.74 4.97
CA ILE A 346 10.35 -15.18 4.64
C ILE A 346 8.93 -15.75 4.68
N GLY A 347 8.58 -16.61 3.71
CA GLY A 347 7.25 -17.24 3.64
C GLY A 347 6.15 -16.36 3.03
N ALA A 348 6.44 -15.10 2.70
CA ALA A 348 5.55 -14.24 1.92
C ALA A 348 6.06 -14.12 0.46
N PRO A 349 5.16 -14.01 -0.53
CA PRO A 349 5.53 -13.77 -1.92
C PRO A 349 6.35 -12.50 -2.10
N ARG A 350 7.24 -12.49 -3.12
CA ARG A 350 8.09 -11.32 -3.41
C ARG A 350 7.33 -10.11 -3.95
N ASP A 351 6.12 -10.29 -4.41
CA ASP A 351 5.25 -9.21 -4.89
C ASP A 351 4.33 -8.64 -3.80
N ALA A 352 4.45 -9.15 -2.56
CA ALA A 352 3.75 -8.59 -1.41
C ALA A 352 4.26 -7.19 -1.09
N PHE A 353 3.33 -6.28 -0.80
CA PHE A 353 3.63 -4.94 -0.30
C PHE A 353 2.61 -4.51 0.73
N PHE A 354 3.02 -3.65 1.64
CA PHE A 354 2.19 -3.32 2.80
C PHE A 354 2.55 -1.95 3.38
N LYS A 355 1.63 -1.41 4.19
CA LYS A 355 1.89 -0.20 4.96
C LYS A 355 1.43 -0.36 6.39
N SER A 356 2.36 -0.21 7.30
CA SER A 356 2.12 -0.29 8.74
C SER A 356 1.86 1.08 9.38
N GLY A 357 1.25 1.04 10.58
CA GLY A 357 0.99 2.21 11.42
C GLY A 357 1.18 1.93 12.90
N ALA A 358 1.53 2.98 13.64
CA ALA A 358 1.70 2.90 15.09
C ALA A 358 0.43 2.36 15.76
N GLY A 359 0.60 1.51 16.76
CA GLY A 359 -0.50 0.75 17.37
C GLY A 359 -0.71 -0.63 16.73
N GLY A 360 0.07 -1.01 15.70
CA GLY A 360 0.03 -2.32 15.08
C GLY A 360 -0.99 -2.47 13.96
N PHE A 361 -1.43 -1.35 13.35
CA PHE A 361 -2.21 -1.39 12.11
C PHE A 361 -1.34 -1.81 10.93
N CYS A 362 -1.90 -2.56 9.99
CA CYS A 362 -1.23 -2.83 8.72
C CYS A 362 -2.22 -3.23 7.63
N LEU A 363 -2.05 -2.64 6.44
CA LEU A 363 -2.69 -3.08 5.20
C LEU A 363 -1.68 -3.86 4.38
N TYR A 364 -2.03 -5.08 3.94
CA TYR A 364 -1.19 -5.90 3.09
C TYR A 364 -1.91 -6.24 1.79
N ILE A 365 -1.15 -6.24 0.72
CA ILE A 365 -1.58 -6.62 -0.62
C ILE A 365 -0.62 -7.68 -1.15
N VAL A 366 -1.15 -8.84 -1.56
CA VAL A 366 -0.36 -9.99 -2.04
C VAL A 366 -0.91 -10.41 -3.41
N PRO A 367 -0.43 -9.78 -4.50
CA PRO A 367 -1.02 -9.96 -5.83
C PRO A 367 -0.99 -11.41 -6.33
N SER A 368 0.12 -12.13 -6.16
CA SER A 368 0.26 -13.51 -6.65
C SER A 368 -0.67 -14.51 -5.94
N LEU A 369 -1.18 -14.17 -4.75
CA LEU A 369 -2.14 -15.00 -4.01
C LEU A 369 -3.57 -14.48 -4.11
N ASP A 370 -3.80 -13.35 -4.79
CA ASP A 370 -5.09 -12.65 -4.85
C ASP A 370 -5.65 -12.38 -3.45
N VAL A 371 -4.79 -11.86 -2.54
CA VAL A 371 -5.10 -11.66 -1.12
C VAL A 371 -4.90 -10.21 -0.73
N VAL A 372 -5.85 -9.67 0.02
CA VAL A 372 -5.66 -8.45 0.81
C VAL A 372 -6.00 -8.72 2.27
N ILE A 373 -5.23 -8.07 3.16
CA ILE A 373 -5.35 -8.25 4.59
C ILE A 373 -5.42 -6.88 5.26
N TYR A 374 -6.30 -6.71 6.20
CA TYR A 374 -6.25 -5.59 7.12
C TYR A 374 -6.14 -6.10 8.56
N LYS A 375 -4.97 -5.85 9.15
CA LYS A 375 -4.75 -6.00 10.58
C LYS A 375 -5.05 -4.67 11.25
N LEU A 376 -6.10 -4.63 12.04
CA LEU A 376 -6.37 -3.52 12.95
C LEU A 376 -5.51 -3.67 14.21
N GLY A 377 -5.25 -2.53 14.82
CA GLY A 377 -4.56 -2.44 16.10
C GLY A 377 -5.11 -1.26 16.89
N GLY A 378 -4.26 -0.66 17.69
CA GLY A 378 -4.52 0.61 18.34
C GLY A 378 -4.62 0.56 19.85
N LYS A 379 -4.30 1.70 20.45
CA LYS A 379 -4.58 2.03 21.85
C LYS A 379 -5.97 2.68 21.92
N ASP A 380 -6.53 2.79 23.11
CA ASP A 380 -7.87 3.36 23.34
C ASP A 380 -8.06 4.75 22.76
N ASN A 381 -7.04 5.60 22.89
CA ASN A 381 -7.08 6.96 22.36
C ASN A 381 -7.15 7.03 20.83
N GLN A 382 -6.79 5.95 20.10
CA GLN A 382 -6.94 5.90 18.64
C GLN A 382 -8.38 5.60 18.21
N TYR A 383 -9.24 5.20 19.14
CA TYR A 383 -10.68 4.98 18.95
C TYR A 383 -11.54 6.12 19.52
N ASP A 384 -10.92 7.25 19.90
CA ASP A 384 -11.65 8.40 20.41
C ASP A 384 -12.43 9.09 19.28
N PRO A 385 -13.77 9.17 19.37
CA PRO A 385 -14.60 9.85 18.36
C PRO A 385 -14.27 11.34 18.23
N ALA A 386 -13.74 11.95 19.28
CA ALA A 386 -13.34 13.37 19.25
C ALA A 386 -12.21 13.65 18.25
N LEU A 387 -11.38 12.66 17.89
CA LEU A 387 -10.28 12.86 16.94
C LEU A 387 -10.75 13.19 15.52
N THR A 388 -11.81 12.52 15.07
CA THR A 388 -12.36 12.70 13.71
C THR A 388 -13.63 13.54 13.67
N GLY A 389 -14.32 13.68 14.79
CA GLY A 389 -15.70 14.16 14.84
C GLY A 389 -16.71 13.17 14.26
N ILE A 390 -16.30 11.92 14.00
CA ILE A 390 -17.17 10.84 13.52
C ILE A 390 -17.56 9.98 14.73
N PRO A 391 -18.85 9.74 15.00
CA PRO A 391 -19.28 8.86 16.09
C PRO A 391 -18.65 7.46 15.97
N GLN A 392 -18.17 6.94 17.08
CA GLN A 392 -17.70 5.57 17.22
C GLN A 392 -18.80 4.70 17.85
N PRO A 393 -18.93 3.44 17.47
CA PRO A 393 -19.85 2.52 18.16
C PRO A 393 -19.34 2.26 19.58
N GLU A 394 -20.26 1.90 20.49
CA GLU A 394 -19.87 1.38 21.79
C GLU A 394 -18.97 0.16 21.64
N PRO A 395 -17.87 0.07 22.41
CA PRO A 395 -16.99 -1.08 22.35
C PRO A 395 -17.70 -2.37 22.77
N SER A 396 -17.61 -3.39 21.95
CA SER A 396 -18.22 -4.68 22.25
C SER A 396 -17.54 -5.42 23.40
N HIS A 397 -16.23 -5.20 23.60
CA HIS A 397 -15.40 -5.84 24.61
C HIS A 397 -14.25 -4.92 25.01
N ALA A 398 -14.48 -4.00 25.95
CA ALA A 398 -13.39 -3.19 26.50
C ALA A 398 -12.36 -4.10 27.19
N ARG A 399 -11.09 -3.88 26.93
CA ARG A 399 -9.95 -4.60 27.53
C ARG A 399 -9.21 -3.66 28.49
N ASP A 400 -9.88 -3.28 29.56
CA ASP A 400 -9.31 -2.38 30.56
C ASP A 400 -8.04 -2.98 31.16
N ASN A 401 -7.01 -2.16 31.30
CA ASN A 401 -5.69 -2.56 31.84
C ASN A 401 -4.97 -3.66 31.04
N TRP A 402 -5.28 -3.80 29.74
CA TRP A 402 -4.59 -4.78 28.90
C TRP A 402 -3.08 -4.51 28.82
N THR A 403 -2.30 -5.57 28.96
CA THR A 403 -0.85 -5.57 28.75
C THR A 403 -0.49 -6.58 27.65
N PRO A 404 0.59 -6.31 26.87
CA PRO A 404 1.05 -7.26 25.87
C PRO A 404 1.28 -8.65 26.47
N ILE A 405 0.71 -9.67 25.85
CA ILE A 405 0.95 -11.06 26.24
C ILE A 405 2.35 -11.43 25.75
N PRO A 406 3.23 -11.96 26.61
CA PRO A 406 4.56 -12.38 26.20
C PRO A 406 4.52 -13.33 25.01
N ARG A 407 5.48 -13.20 24.12
CA ARG A 407 5.63 -14.10 22.97
C ARG A 407 5.86 -15.53 23.43
N THR A 408 5.21 -16.45 22.77
CA THR A 408 5.38 -17.90 22.97
C THR A 408 6.06 -18.51 21.74
N PRO A 409 6.56 -19.75 21.81
CA PRO A 409 7.04 -20.47 20.63
C PRO A 409 6.00 -20.57 19.50
N PHE A 410 4.70 -20.56 19.83
CA PHE A 410 3.62 -20.47 18.86
C PHE A 410 3.67 -19.16 18.08
N ASP A 411 3.87 -18.04 18.78
CA ASP A 411 3.98 -16.72 18.13
C ASP A 411 5.24 -16.64 17.25
N GLU A 412 6.22 -17.47 17.52
CA GLU A 412 7.43 -17.57 16.70
C GLU A 412 7.25 -18.50 15.50
N GLY A 413 6.38 -19.51 15.60
CA GLY A 413 5.81 -20.32 14.52
C GLY A 413 6.76 -20.86 13.45
N GLY A 414 8.07 -20.88 13.71
CA GLY A 414 9.09 -21.18 12.72
C GLY A 414 9.39 -20.02 11.75
N PHE A 415 8.64 -18.93 11.81
CA PHE A 415 8.88 -17.70 11.08
C PHE A 415 9.54 -16.69 12.00
N GLY A 416 10.64 -16.09 11.62
CA GLY A 416 11.30 -15.02 12.39
C GLY A 416 10.71 -13.65 12.12
N GLY A 417 11.03 -12.66 12.95
CA GLY A 417 10.79 -11.26 12.67
C GLY A 417 9.69 -10.57 13.47
N ASP A 418 9.22 -9.45 12.97
CA ASP A 418 8.20 -8.59 13.56
C ASP A 418 6.82 -9.26 13.58
N THR A 419 5.97 -8.89 14.53
CA THR A 419 4.57 -9.37 14.63
C THR A 419 3.78 -9.13 13.34
N LEU A 420 4.00 -7.99 12.66
CA LEU A 420 3.31 -7.68 11.41
C LEU A 420 3.72 -8.66 10.30
N TRP A 421 5.02 -8.99 10.20
CA TRP A 421 5.49 -9.99 9.24
C TRP A 421 4.90 -11.37 9.51
N ARG A 422 4.76 -11.76 10.78
CA ARG A 422 4.15 -13.06 11.13
C ARG A 422 2.69 -13.16 10.75
N VAL A 423 1.91 -12.10 10.93
CA VAL A 423 0.51 -12.09 10.46
C VAL A 423 0.48 -12.34 8.95
N LEU A 424 1.34 -11.66 8.17
CA LEU A 424 1.45 -11.88 6.73
C LEU A 424 1.84 -13.33 6.41
N GLN A 425 2.85 -13.87 7.09
CA GLN A 425 3.36 -15.24 6.90
C GLN A 425 2.27 -16.29 7.17
N PHE A 426 1.53 -16.20 8.28
CA PHE A 426 0.46 -17.15 8.61
C PHE A 426 -0.70 -17.06 7.62
N VAL A 427 -1.08 -15.85 7.18
CA VAL A 427 -2.11 -15.70 6.14
C VAL A 427 -1.64 -16.28 4.81
N CYS A 428 -0.40 -16.04 4.38
CA CYS A 428 0.15 -16.66 3.19
C CYS A 428 0.21 -18.20 3.31
N ALA A 429 0.60 -18.72 4.48
CA ALA A 429 0.65 -20.16 4.76
C ALA A 429 -0.73 -20.83 4.84
N SER A 430 -1.82 -20.04 4.95
CA SER A 430 -3.19 -20.57 4.90
C SER A 430 -3.64 -20.94 3.48
N VAL A 431 -2.98 -20.42 2.46
CA VAL A 431 -3.26 -20.72 1.05
C VAL A 431 -2.80 -22.13 0.71
N LYS A 432 -3.65 -22.94 0.06
CA LYS A 432 -3.48 -24.39 -0.16
C LYS A 432 -3.67 -24.85 -1.62
N ASP A 433 -3.79 -23.95 -2.56
CA ASP A 433 -3.84 -24.21 -4.01
C ASP A 433 -2.49 -24.04 -4.70
#